data_585a3dadead5a9361574d08209c60274
#
_entry.id   585a3dadead5a9361574d08209c60274
#
_cell.length_a   1.000
_cell.length_b   1.000
_cell.length_c   1.000
_cell.angle_alpha   90.00
_cell.angle_beta   90.00
_cell.angle_gamma   90.00
#
_symmetry.space_group_name_H-M   'P 1'
#
loop_
_entity.id
_entity.type
_entity.pdbx_description
1 polymer ?
#
loop_
_entity_poly.entity_id
_entity_poly.type
_entity_poly.pdbx_seq_one_letter_code
_entity_poly.pdbx_strand_id
1 'polypeptide(L)'
;SEFFPPASGNQWTTGAISCAQWTGVRLRDVLQHCGIADSAVYIGYNAADTHLSGDPNKAPISRGVPMHKALEDETLIAWALNGADIPPLHGYPLRLICSGWPASASGKWLNEILIRDRVHDGAKMTGSAYRVPCAPTAPGNPVADSQMCIIQSMPVKSLITFPKSGIQQTLATPLNLRGHAWAGDRSVSAVAVSIDFGASWQRCELQPAVNRLAWQQWSTKVTFPQTGYFEIWARATDNQGESQPMVVPGWNPKGYLNNACHRIAVAVV
;
A
#
# COMPACT_ATOMS: atom_id res chain seq x y z
N SER A 1 -7.15 -6.01 -5.48
CA SER A 1 -7.31 -7.07 -4.48
C SER A 1 -7.84 -8.33 -5.13
N GLU A 2 -7.18 -9.44 -4.88
CA GLU A 2 -7.49 -10.75 -5.47
C GLU A 2 -8.03 -11.68 -4.38
N PHE A 3 -9.04 -11.21 -3.65
CA PHE A 3 -9.74 -12.06 -2.69
C PHE A 3 -10.74 -12.97 -3.39
N PHE A 4 -10.91 -14.17 -2.87
CA PHE A 4 -11.93 -15.10 -3.33
C PHE A 4 -12.76 -15.58 -2.14
N PRO A 5 -14.09 -15.45 -2.17
CA PRO A 5 -14.90 -14.75 -3.18
C PRO A 5 -14.53 -13.25 -3.27
N PRO A 6 -14.86 -12.59 -4.40
CA PRO A 6 -14.54 -11.17 -4.58
C PRO A 6 -15.14 -10.31 -3.47
N ALA A 7 -14.36 -9.37 -2.98
CA ALA A 7 -14.82 -8.36 -2.02
C ALA A 7 -15.77 -7.36 -2.68
N SER A 8 -16.58 -6.67 -1.88
CA SER A 8 -17.41 -5.56 -2.37
C SER A 8 -16.54 -4.35 -2.79
N GLY A 9 -16.95 -3.62 -3.81
CA GLY A 9 -16.24 -2.44 -4.31
C GLY A 9 -15.33 -2.73 -5.51
N ASN A 10 -14.41 -1.80 -5.79
CA ASN A 10 -13.49 -1.93 -6.92
C ASN A 10 -12.50 -3.07 -6.73
N GLN A 11 -12.41 -3.95 -7.72
CA GLN A 11 -11.46 -5.04 -7.71
C GLN A 11 -10.12 -4.56 -8.28
N TRP A 12 -9.26 -4.02 -7.42
CA TRP A 12 -7.89 -3.67 -7.78
C TRP A 12 -7.04 -4.95 -7.89
N THR A 13 -6.34 -5.10 -9.00
CA THR A 13 -5.35 -6.17 -9.16
C THR A 13 -3.98 -5.72 -8.60
N THR A 14 -2.94 -5.70 -9.42
CA THR A 14 -1.57 -5.39 -8.98
C THR A 14 -1.18 -3.93 -9.16
N GLY A 15 -1.97 -3.11 -9.86
CA GLY A 15 -1.62 -1.75 -10.26
C GLY A 15 -1.97 -0.64 -9.27
N ALA A 16 -2.61 -0.95 -8.15
CA ALA A 16 -3.08 0.05 -7.18
C ALA A 16 -2.00 0.47 -6.16
N ILE A 17 -0.78 0.67 -6.63
CA ILE A 17 0.37 1.12 -5.82
C ILE A 17 1.23 2.06 -6.66
N SER A 18 1.80 3.07 -6.04
CA SER A 18 2.76 3.98 -6.67
C SER A 18 3.82 4.43 -5.68
N CYS A 19 4.97 4.80 -6.19
CA CYS A 19 6.03 5.48 -5.47
C CYS A 19 6.51 6.64 -6.34
N ALA A 20 6.50 7.83 -5.77
CA ALA A 20 6.87 9.05 -6.47
C ALA A 20 7.72 9.93 -5.57
N GLN A 21 8.49 10.85 -6.16
CA GLN A 21 9.17 11.89 -5.43
C GLN A 21 8.20 13.04 -5.14
N TRP A 22 8.01 13.35 -3.86
CA TRP A 22 7.17 14.43 -3.41
C TRP A 22 8.03 15.58 -2.87
N THR A 23 7.69 16.82 -3.24
CA THR A 23 8.28 18.02 -2.66
C THR A 23 7.23 18.73 -1.83
N GLY A 24 7.57 19.07 -0.60
CA GLY A 24 6.65 19.68 0.35
C GLY A 24 7.36 20.12 1.63
N VAL A 25 6.59 20.68 2.55
CA VAL A 25 7.00 20.92 3.93
C VAL A 25 6.61 19.75 4.80
N ARG A 26 7.41 19.41 5.79
CA ARG A 26 7.06 18.39 6.77
C ARG A 26 5.85 18.86 7.58
N LEU A 27 4.85 17.98 7.69
CA LEU A 27 3.65 18.32 8.44
C LEU A 27 3.96 18.70 9.88
N ARG A 28 4.90 18.00 10.52
CA ARG A 28 5.31 18.31 11.90
C ARG A 28 5.78 19.76 12.10
N ASP A 29 6.51 20.33 11.13
CA ASP A 29 7.03 21.70 11.24
C ASP A 29 5.88 22.72 11.21
N VAL A 30 4.87 22.47 10.37
CA VAL A 30 3.65 23.29 10.31
C VAL A 30 2.85 23.15 11.61
N LEU A 31 2.64 21.92 12.10
CA LEU A 31 1.89 21.67 13.33
C LEU A 31 2.59 22.31 14.55
N GLN A 32 3.92 22.19 14.64
CA GLN A 32 4.69 22.82 15.73
C GLN A 32 4.62 24.34 15.67
N HIS A 33 4.64 24.94 14.48
CA HIS A 33 4.48 26.38 14.30
C HIS A 33 3.08 26.87 14.74
N CYS A 34 2.03 26.09 14.46
CA CYS A 34 0.67 26.41 14.87
C CYS A 34 0.39 26.16 16.37
N GLY A 35 1.23 25.37 17.01
CA GLY A 35 1.04 24.88 18.38
C GLY A 35 0.23 23.58 18.44
N ILE A 36 0.74 22.62 19.20
CA ILE A 36 0.09 21.34 19.44
C ILE A 36 -0.22 21.23 20.92
N ALA A 37 -1.50 21.05 21.27
CA ALA A 37 -1.90 20.80 22.64
C ALA A 37 -1.43 19.42 23.12
N ASP A 38 -1.11 19.27 24.41
CA ASP A 38 -0.66 18.00 25.00
C ASP A 38 -1.70 16.88 24.86
N SER A 39 -2.97 17.24 24.74
CA SER A 39 -4.08 16.30 24.52
C SER A 39 -4.19 15.79 23.07
N ALA A 40 -3.38 16.29 22.13
CA ALA A 40 -3.47 15.90 20.73
C ALA A 40 -3.03 14.46 20.50
N VAL A 41 -3.90 13.61 19.96
CA VAL A 41 -3.63 12.20 19.69
C VAL A 41 -3.77 11.84 18.21
N TYR A 42 -4.44 12.69 17.41
CA TYR A 42 -4.77 12.41 16.02
C TYR A 42 -4.83 13.68 15.19
N ILE A 43 -4.61 13.58 13.88
CA ILE A 43 -5.00 14.60 12.93
C ILE A 43 -6.09 14.09 12.00
N GLY A 44 -6.98 14.97 11.56
CA GLY A 44 -7.89 14.75 10.44
C GLY A 44 -7.57 15.74 9.33
N TYR A 45 -8.05 15.48 8.11
CA TYR A 45 -7.99 16.44 7.01
C TYR A 45 -9.34 16.62 6.33
N ASN A 46 -9.56 17.80 5.80
CA ASN A 46 -10.62 18.10 4.84
C ASN A 46 -9.99 18.56 3.52
N ALA A 47 -10.74 18.39 2.45
CA ALA A 47 -10.33 18.67 1.09
C ALA A 47 -11.40 19.49 0.35
N ALA A 48 -11.01 20.12 -0.75
CA ALA A 48 -11.89 21.00 -1.53
C ALA A 48 -12.80 20.25 -2.52
N ASP A 49 -12.68 18.92 -2.61
CA ASP A 49 -13.54 18.12 -3.49
C ASP A 49 -14.97 18.00 -2.95
N THR A 50 -15.92 17.80 -3.86
CA THR A 50 -17.34 17.63 -3.53
C THR A 50 -17.75 16.17 -3.55
N HIS A 51 -18.74 15.82 -2.74
CA HIS A 51 -19.28 14.47 -2.73
C HIS A 51 -19.94 14.13 -4.09
N LEU A 52 -19.76 12.89 -4.58
CA LEU A 52 -20.27 12.46 -5.89
C LEU A 52 -21.80 12.59 -6.06
N SER A 53 -22.57 12.70 -4.96
CA SER A 53 -24.00 13.00 -5.02
C SER A 53 -24.31 14.47 -5.33
N GLY A 54 -23.30 15.36 -5.37
CA GLY A 54 -23.49 16.80 -5.51
C GLY A 54 -24.03 17.50 -4.25
N ASP A 55 -24.23 16.79 -3.15
CA ASP A 55 -24.69 17.35 -1.88
C ASP A 55 -23.56 18.14 -1.20
N PRO A 56 -23.63 19.48 -1.06
CA PRO A 56 -22.58 20.29 -0.48
C PRO A 56 -22.39 20.06 1.04
N ASN A 57 -23.36 19.43 1.69
CA ASN A 57 -23.29 19.12 3.12
C ASN A 57 -22.61 17.77 3.40
N LYS A 58 -22.21 17.04 2.37
CA LYS A 58 -21.52 15.76 2.50
C LYS A 58 -20.06 15.89 2.11
N ALA A 59 -19.17 15.66 3.07
CA ALA A 59 -17.75 15.47 2.76
C ALA A 59 -17.55 14.12 2.03
N PRO A 60 -16.82 14.08 0.89
CA PRO A 60 -16.58 12.83 0.17
C PRO A 60 -15.68 11.90 0.97
N ILE A 61 -14.64 12.45 1.57
CA ILE A 61 -13.68 11.75 2.42
C ILE A 61 -13.01 12.76 3.37
N SER A 62 -12.92 12.39 4.64
CA SER A 62 -12.17 13.13 5.66
C SER A 62 -11.53 12.08 6.55
N ARG A 63 -10.29 11.73 6.24
CA ARG A 63 -9.53 10.74 7.00
C ARG A 63 -8.42 11.42 7.79
N GLY A 64 -7.66 10.64 8.51
CA GLY A 64 -6.56 11.15 9.32
C GLY A 64 -5.61 10.05 9.74
N VAL A 65 -4.60 10.45 10.50
CA VAL A 65 -3.56 9.57 11.04
C VAL A 65 -3.26 9.96 12.50
N PRO A 66 -2.79 9.02 13.34
CA PRO A 66 -2.37 9.34 14.70
C PRO A 66 -1.16 10.30 14.71
N MET A 67 -0.98 11.02 15.81
CA MET A 67 0.07 12.04 15.94
C MET A 67 1.46 11.50 15.66
N HIS A 68 1.78 10.26 16.08
CA HIS A 68 3.09 9.69 15.77
C HIS A 68 3.37 9.62 14.26
N LYS A 69 2.35 9.32 13.45
CA LYS A 69 2.47 9.31 11.97
C LYS A 69 2.50 10.73 11.39
N ALA A 70 1.70 11.64 11.94
CA ALA A 70 1.67 13.03 11.52
C ALA A 70 3.02 13.74 11.74
N LEU A 71 3.76 13.35 12.78
CA LEU A 71 5.03 13.95 13.17
C LEU A 71 6.27 13.28 12.54
N GLU A 72 6.09 12.25 11.70
CA GLU A 72 7.20 11.66 10.94
C GLU A 72 7.77 12.63 9.90
N ASP A 73 9.06 12.51 9.63
CA ASP A 73 9.77 13.35 8.65
C ASP A 73 9.22 13.24 7.24
N GLU A 74 8.69 12.08 6.89
CA GLU A 74 8.17 11.77 5.57
C GLU A 74 6.66 12.02 5.43
N THR A 75 6.01 12.56 6.46
CA THR A 75 4.64 13.05 6.36
C THR A 75 4.65 14.51 5.94
N LEU A 76 4.16 14.79 4.73
CA LEU A 76 4.32 16.06 4.05
C LEU A 76 2.99 16.73 3.70
N ILE A 77 2.99 18.06 3.70
CA ILE A 77 2.10 18.88 2.87
C ILE A 77 2.86 19.16 1.58
N ALA A 78 2.50 18.44 0.52
CA ALA A 78 3.22 18.46 -0.75
C ALA A 78 2.54 19.37 -1.77
N TRP A 79 3.37 20.06 -2.60
CA TRP A 79 2.95 20.90 -3.72
C TRP A 79 3.55 20.48 -5.06
N ALA A 80 4.54 19.55 -5.07
CA ALA A 80 5.13 19.07 -6.31
C ALA A 80 5.28 17.54 -6.32
N LEU A 81 5.21 16.96 -7.52
CA LEU A 81 5.32 15.54 -7.82
C LEU A 81 6.36 15.34 -8.92
N ASN A 82 7.41 14.57 -8.64
CA ASN A 82 8.50 14.29 -9.59
C ASN A 82 9.11 15.55 -10.22
N GLY A 83 9.29 16.61 -9.43
CA GLY A 83 9.90 17.88 -9.85
C GLY A 83 8.98 18.83 -10.62
N ALA A 84 7.68 18.52 -10.76
CA ALA A 84 6.68 19.37 -11.40
C ALA A 84 5.49 19.61 -10.46
N ASP A 85 4.62 20.56 -10.81
CA ASP A 85 3.37 20.77 -10.09
C ASP A 85 2.54 19.49 -10.01
N ILE A 86 1.80 19.32 -8.92
CA ILE A 86 0.89 18.19 -8.78
C ILE A 86 -0.20 18.32 -9.86
N PRO A 87 -0.42 17.30 -10.71
CA PRO A 87 -1.53 17.36 -11.66
C PRO A 87 -2.88 17.57 -10.95
N PRO A 88 -3.83 18.32 -11.54
CA PRO A 88 -5.12 18.63 -10.91
C PRO A 88 -5.85 17.41 -10.35
N LEU A 89 -5.91 16.29 -11.11
CA LEU A 89 -6.53 15.04 -10.66
C LEU A 89 -5.78 14.33 -9.53
N HIS A 90 -4.52 14.71 -9.29
CA HIS A 90 -3.68 14.16 -8.22
C HIS A 90 -3.66 15.04 -6.96
N GLY A 91 -4.38 16.17 -6.96
CA GLY A 91 -4.61 16.97 -5.76
C GLY A 91 -3.95 18.34 -5.72
N TYR A 92 -3.64 18.96 -6.89
CA TYR A 92 -3.18 20.36 -6.95
C TYR A 92 -4.15 21.32 -6.22
N PRO A 93 -3.70 22.36 -5.49
CA PRO A 93 -2.30 22.75 -5.31
C PRO A 93 -1.57 22.04 -4.16
N LEU A 94 -2.29 21.56 -3.16
CA LEU A 94 -1.72 20.97 -1.95
C LEU A 94 -2.30 19.59 -1.67
N ARG A 95 -1.43 18.68 -1.25
CA ARG A 95 -1.80 17.33 -0.90
C ARG A 95 -1.11 16.88 0.39
N LEU A 96 -1.86 16.21 1.26
CA LEU A 96 -1.26 15.47 2.37
C LEU A 96 -0.63 14.18 1.83
N ILE A 97 0.58 13.86 2.27
CA ILE A 97 1.29 12.61 1.96
C ILE A 97 1.64 11.91 3.27
N CYS A 98 1.05 10.74 3.47
CA CYS A 98 1.37 9.81 4.56
C CYS A 98 2.02 8.56 3.97
N SER A 99 3.33 8.63 3.75
CA SER A 99 4.09 7.58 3.07
C SER A 99 4.03 6.25 3.86
N GLY A 100 4.01 5.11 3.15
CA GLY A 100 3.90 3.78 3.77
C GLY A 100 2.48 3.39 4.21
N TRP A 101 1.52 4.31 4.13
CA TRP A 101 0.13 4.11 4.49
C TRP A 101 -0.78 4.09 3.24
N PRO A 102 -2.01 3.54 3.34
CA PRO A 102 -2.95 3.57 2.23
C PRO A 102 -3.22 4.99 1.73
N ALA A 103 -3.37 5.13 0.42
CA ALA A 103 -3.54 6.43 -0.25
C ALA A 103 -4.73 7.25 0.29
N SER A 104 -5.71 6.62 0.93
CA SER A 104 -6.81 7.32 1.60
C SER A 104 -6.37 8.19 2.79
N ALA A 105 -5.19 7.95 3.36
CA ALA A 105 -4.57 8.81 4.38
C ALA A 105 -3.84 10.01 3.76
N SER A 106 -3.58 9.99 2.44
CA SER A 106 -2.88 11.03 1.68
C SER A 106 -3.90 11.89 0.92
N GLY A 107 -4.55 12.82 1.63
CA GLY A 107 -5.64 13.64 1.12
C GLY A 107 -5.23 14.54 -0.05
N LYS A 108 -6.00 14.52 -1.15
CA LYS A 108 -5.86 15.43 -2.29
C LYS A 108 -6.61 16.74 -2.02
N TRP A 109 -6.24 17.81 -2.74
CA TRP A 109 -6.91 19.12 -2.64
C TRP A 109 -7.04 19.61 -1.19
N LEU A 110 -5.98 19.43 -0.42
CA LEU A 110 -5.95 19.72 1.01
C LEU A 110 -6.28 21.18 1.27
N ASN A 111 -7.26 21.45 2.13
CA ASN A 111 -7.63 22.80 2.55
C ASN A 111 -7.63 22.98 4.08
N GLU A 112 -7.72 21.91 4.85
CA GLU A 112 -7.75 21.98 6.30
C GLU A 112 -7.12 20.76 6.95
N ILE A 113 -6.40 20.98 8.06
CA ILE A 113 -5.92 19.94 8.97
C ILE A 113 -6.47 20.22 10.36
N LEU A 114 -7.13 19.24 10.94
CA LEU A 114 -7.74 19.27 12.26
C LEU A 114 -6.85 18.51 13.24
N ILE A 115 -6.37 19.17 14.29
CA ILE A 115 -5.70 18.49 15.42
C ILE A 115 -6.78 18.04 16.40
N ARG A 116 -6.74 16.76 16.81
CA ARG A 116 -7.81 16.14 17.59
C ARG A 116 -7.26 15.50 18.88
N ASP A 117 -8.03 15.60 19.93
CA ASP A 117 -7.85 14.91 21.23
C ASP A 117 -8.42 13.49 21.24
N ARG A 118 -8.91 13.01 20.12
CA ARG A 118 -9.48 11.68 19.89
C ARG A 118 -9.21 11.22 18.47
N VAL A 119 -9.45 9.93 18.21
CA VAL A 119 -9.41 9.40 16.83
C VAL A 119 -10.37 10.22 15.97
N HIS A 120 -9.90 10.64 14.79
CA HIS A 120 -10.73 11.42 13.88
C HIS A 120 -11.98 10.64 13.46
N ASP A 121 -13.11 11.34 13.44
CA ASP A 121 -14.45 10.80 13.22
C ASP A 121 -15.11 11.32 11.93
N GLY A 122 -14.32 11.86 11.02
CA GLY A 122 -14.77 12.39 9.73
C GLY A 122 -15.28 11.32 8.76
N ALA A 123 -15.73 11.76 7.59
CA ALA A 123 -16.27 10.90 6.54
C ALA A 123 -15.28 9.80 6.15
N LYS A 124 -15.70 8.53 6.17
CA LYS A 124 -14.88 7.33 5.90
C LYS A 124 -13.88 6.96 7.00
N MET A 125 -13.98 7.58 8.19
CA MET A 125 -13.27 7.11 9.39
C MET A 125 -14.13 6.16 10.23
N THR A 126 -15.45 6.27 10.15
CA THR A 126 -16.42 5.39 10.81
C THR A 126 -17.02 4.38 9.83
N GLY A 127 -17.66 3.33 10.34
CA GLY A 127 -18.20 2.23 9.54
C GLY A 127 -17.11 1.31 9.00
N SER A 128 -17.39 0.60 7.92
CA SER A 128 -16.49 -0.40 7.32
C SER A 128 -15.56 0.13 6.21
N ALA A 129 -15.71 1.40 5.81
CA ALA A 129 -14.91 2.00 4.74
C ALA A 129 -13.44 2.18 5.17
N TYR A 130 -12.49 1.77 4.32
CA TYR A 130 -11.05 1.82 4.59
C TYR A 130 -10.66 1.15 5.93
N ARG A 131 -11.33 0.04 6.22
CA ARG A 131 -11.06 -0.80 7.38
C ARG A 131 -10.89 -2.25 6.96
N VAL A 132 -10.28 -3.04 7.81
CA VAL A 132 -10.10 -4.48 7.66
C VAL A 132 -10.66 -5.19 8.88
N PRO A 133 -11.09 -6.45 8.79
CA PRO A 133 -11.44 -7.23 9.97
C PRO A 133 -10.28 -7.21 10.98
N CYS A 134 -10.59 -7.02 12.26
CA CYS A 134 -9.58 -7.02 13.34
C CYS A 134 -9.03 -8.42 13.61
N ALA A 135 -9.73 -9.47 13.17
CA ALA A 135 -9.32 -10.86 13.26
C ALA A 135 -9.55 -11.56 11.91
N PRO A 136 -8.82 -12.64 11.61
CA PRO A 136 -9.04 -13.43 10.41
C PRO A 136 -10.50 -13.86 10.27
N THR A 137 -11.07 -13.63 9.09
CA THR A 137 -12.49 -13.89 8.80
C THR A 137 -12.59 -14.90 7.66
N ALA A 138 -13.50 -15.84 7.78
CA ALA A 138 -13.77 -16.82 6.72
C ALA A 138 -14.34 -16.14 5.46
N PRO A 139 -13.99 -16.62 4.26
CA PRO A 139 -14.47 -16.06 3.01
C PRO A 139 -16.01 -15.98 2.95
N GLY A 140 -16.52 -14.80 2.57
CA GLY A 140 -17.97 -14.55 2.43
C GLY A 140 -18.72 -14.24 3.73
N ASN A 141 -18.10 -14.37 4.89
CA ASN A 141 -18.78 -14.08 6.15
C ASN A 141 -19.00 -12.57 6.35
N PRO A 142 -20.17 -12.16 6.85
CA PRO A 142 -20.40 -10.78 7.24
C PRO A 142 -19.52 -10.41 8.45
N VAL A 143 -19.02 -9.17 8.46
CA VAL A 143 -18.24 -8.61 9.58
C VAL A 143 -18.95 -7.36 10.06
N ALA A 144 -19.29 -7.30 11.35
CA ALA A 144 -19.91 -6.13 11.95
C ALA A 144 -18.92 -4.93 11.95
N ASP A 145 -19.42 -3.71 11.81
CA ASP A 145 -18.59 -2.50 11.80
C ASP A 145 -17.72 -2.35 13.05
N SER A 146 -18.20 -2.81 14.21
CA SER A 146 -17.46 -2.82 15.47
C SER A 146 -16.25 -3.78 15.47
N GLN A 147 -16.23 -4.75 14.56
CA GLN A 147 -15.15 -5.71 14.36
C GLN A 147 -14.18 -5.30 13.24
N MET A 148 -14.34 -4.10 12.70
CA MET A 148 -13.52 -3.56 11.63
C MET A 148 -12.48 -2.58 12.19
N CYS A 149 -11.20 -2.88 11.99
CA CYS A 149 -10.07 -2.07 12.42
C CYS A 149 -9.66 -1.04 11.36
N ILE A 150 -9.25 0.15 11.81
CA ILE A 150 -8.71 1.20 10.93
C ILE A 150 -7.43 0.70 10.28
N ILE A 151 -7.35 0.81 8.96
CA ILE A 151 -6.12 0.52 8.24
C ILE A 151 -5.08 1.60 8.58
N GLN A 152 -3.90 1.15 8.98
CA GLN A 152 -2.73 1.98 9.26
C GLN A 152 -1.62 1.65 8.23
N SER A 153 -0.48 1.17 8.70
CA SER A 153 0.64 0.80 7.84
C SER A 153 0.27 -0.29 6.81
N MET A 154 0.83 -0.20 5.61
CA MET A 154 0.70 -1.25 4.61
C MET A 154 1.55 -2.47 5.01
N PRO A 155 1.06 -3.71 4.83
CA PRO A 155 1.84 -4.91 5.09
C PRO A 155 2.97 -5.06 4.07
N VAL A 156 3.97 -5.88 4.43
CA VAL A 156 5.04 -6.27 3.51
C VAL A 156 4.47 -6.93 2.26
N LYS A 157 4.92 -6.47 1.09
CA LYS A 157 4.50 -7.03 -0.21
C LYS A 157 5.57 -6.83 -1.27
N SER A 158 5.60 -7.73 -2.26
CA SER A 158 6.33 -7.58 -3.50
C SER A 158 5.46 -7.86 -4.71
N LEU A 159 5.83 -7.29 -5.84
CA LEU A 159 5.24 -7.54 -7.15
C LEU A 159 6.36 -7.88 -8.15
N ILE A 160 6.13 -8.86 -9.01
CA ILE A 160 6.92 -9.08 -10.22
C ILE A 160 6.42 -8.08 -11.26
N THR A 161 7.30 -7.21 -11.76
CA THR A 161 6.95 -6.20 -12.76
C THR A 161 7.48 -6.57 -14.15
N PHE A 162 8.36 -7.54 -14.21
CA PHE A 162 8.87 -8.13 -15.45
C PHE A 162 9.34 -9.56 -15.19
N PRO A 163 9.02 -10.48 -16.10
CA PRO A 163 8.14 -10.35 -17.26
C PRO A 163 6.65 -10.31 -16.87
N LYS A 164 5.78 -10.12 -17.86
CA LYS A 164 4.33 -10.30 -17.69
C LYS A 164 3.99 -11.78 -17.55
N SER A 165 2.89 -12.09 -16.87
CA SER A 165 2.34 -13.44 -16.79
C SER A 165 1.94 -13.96 -18.17
N GLY A 166 2.11 -15.27 -18.40
CA GLY A 166 1.72 -15.95 -19.64
C GLY A 166 2.78 -15.93 -20.76
N ILE A 167 4.04 -15.61 -20.42
CA ILE A 167 5.14 -15.68 -21.42
C ILE A 167 5.54 -17.10 -21.75
N GLN A 168 6.14 -17.25 -22.92
CA GLN A 168 6.94 -18.43 -23.30
C GLN A 168 8.42 -18.16 -23.02
N GLN A 169 9.13 -19.17 -22.51
CA GLN A 169 10.55 -19.12 -22.16
C GLN A 169 11.26 -20.37 -22.70
N THR A 170 12.39 -20.17 -23.34
CA THR A 170 13.23 -21.30 -23.80
C THR A 170 13.96 -21.90 -22.60
N LEU A 171 13.93 -23.23 -22.47
CA LEU A 171 14.52 -24.00 -21.36
C LEU A 171 16.02 -23.68 -21.16
N ALA A 172 16.78 -23.57 -22.21
CA ALA A 172 18.24 -23.35 -22.14
C ALA A 172 18.65 -21.95 -21.71
N THR A 173 17.71 -20.99 -21.59
CA THR A 173 18.02 -19.59 -21.32
C THR A 173 17.48 -19.17 -19.96
N PRO A 174 18.31 -18.59 -19.06
CA PRO A 174 17.82 -18.06 -17.82
C PRO A 174 16.81 -16.92 -18.04
N LEU A 175 15.71 -16.93 -17.28
CA LEU A 175 14.71 -15.88 -17.30
C LEU A 175 15.10 -14.78 -16.31
N ASN A 176 15.24 -13.54 -16.83
CA ASN A 176 15.44 -12.38 -15.97
C ASN A 176 14.13 -11.97 -15.33
N LEU A 177 14.15 -11.72 -14.01
CA LEU A 177 13.03 -11.22 -13.22
C LEU A 177 13.40 -9.88 -12.60
N ARG A 178 12.42 -9.01 -12.48
CA ARG A 178 12.52 -7.79 -11.67
C ARG A 178 11.17 -7.42 -11.07
N GLY A 179 11.23 -6.67 -9.98
CA GLY A 179 10.04 -6.23 -9.31
C GLY A 179 10.29 -5.13 -8.30
N HIS A 180 9.24 -4.82 -7.55
CA HIS A 180 9.28 -3.86 -6.45
C HIS A 180 8.77 -4.52 -5.18
N ALA A 181 9.30 -4.07 -4.02
CA ALA A 181 8.86 -4.51 -2.71
C ALA A 181 8.76 -3.32 -1.75
N TRP A 182 7.86 -3.40 -0.77
CA TRP A 182 7.62 -2.38 0.26
C TRP A 182 7.13 -3.02 1.54
N ALA A 183 7.18 -2.31 2.66
CA ALA A 183 6.79 -2.83 3.97
C ALA A 183 6.13 -1.77 4.89
N GLY A 184 5.38 -0.81 4.32
CA GLY A 184 4.70 0.22 5.12
C GLY A 184 5.67 1.02 5.97
N ASP A 185 5.45 1.05 7.30
CA ASP A 185 6.34 1.75 8.25
C ASP A 185 7.62 0.98 8.57
N ARG A 186 7.73 -0.27 8.10
CA ARG A 186 8.94 -1.10 8.20
C ARG A 186 9.75 -1.00 6.91
N SER A 187 10.89 -1.68 6.85
CA SER A 187 11.73 -1.79 5.65
C SER A 187 11.77 -3.21 5.12
N VAL A 188 11.97 -3.37 3.82
CA VAL A 188 12.19 -4.68 3.20
C VAL A 188 13.60 -5.17 3.54
N SER A 189 13.73 -6.37 4.09
CA SER A 189 15.02 -7.01 4.39
C SER A 189 15.43 -8.05 3.37
N ALA A 190 14.47 -8.69 2.71
CA ALA A 190 14.71 -9.69 1.68
C ALA A 190 13.55 -9.80 0.70
N VAL A 191 13.88 -10.22 -0.52
CA VAL A 191 12.92 -10.76 -1.47
C VAL A 191 13.46 -12.10 -1.98
N ALA A 192 12.58 -13.08 -2.12
CA ALA A 192 12.91 -14.37 -2.70
C ALA A 192 11.86 -14.79 -3.72
N VAL A 193 12.24 -15.62 -4.67
CA VAL A 193 11.35 -16.22 -5.67
C VAL A 193 11.35 -17.73 -5.56
N SER A 194 10.23 -18.35 -5.92
CA SER A 194 10.06 -19.79 -6.01
C SER A 194 9.49 -20.14 -7.38
N ILE A 195 9.93 -21.28 -7.95
CA ILE A 195 9.40 -21.86 -9.19
C ILE A 195 8.74 -23.22 -8.95
N ASP A 196 8.65 -23.63 -7.69
CA ASP A 196 8.18 -24.95 -7.22
C ASP A 196 7.09 -24.82 -6.16
N PHE A 197 6.20 -23.84 -6.31
CA PHE A 197 5.07 -23.55 -5.43
C PHE A 197 5.47 -23.32 -3.97
N GLY A 198 6.66 -22.75 -3.73
CA GLY A 198 7.14 -22.41 -2.40
C GLY A 198 7.90 -23.53 -1.67
N ALA A 199 8.17 -24.66 -2.33
CA ALA A 199 8.99 -25.72 -1.75
C ALA A 199 10.44 -25.27 -1.53
N SER A 200 10.98 -24.48 -2.45
CA SER A 200 12.27 -23.81 -2.30
C SER A 200 12.18 -22.32 -2.67
N TRP A 201 13.14 -21.52 -2.14
CA TRP A 201 13.17 -20.10 -2.35
C TRP A 201 14.58 -19.62 -2.70
N GLN A 202 14.72 -18.98 -3.84
CA GLN A 202 15.95 -18.34 -4.29
C GLN A 202 15.93 -16.86 -3.90
N ARG A 203 16.95 -16.40 -3.18
CA ARG A 203 17.09 -14.97 -2.79
C ARG A 203 17.35 -14.10 -4.01
N CYS A 204 16.70 -12.93 -4.03
CA CYS A 204 16.89 -11.90 -5.04
C CYS A 204 17.92 -10.85 -4.58
N GLU A 205 18.50 -10.15 -5.55
CA GLU A 205 19.27 -8.95 -5.33
C GLU A 205 18.34 -7.77 -5.07
N LEU A 206 18.51 -7.08 -3.94
CA LEU A 206 17.81 -5.84 -3.60
C LEU A 206 18.67 -4.64 -3.96
N GLN A 207 18.11 -3.66 -4.69
CA GLN A 207 18.75 -2.37 -4.85
C GLN A 207 18.65 -1.57 -3.54
N PRO A 208 19.59 -0.66 -3.26
CA PRO A 208 19.50 0.22 -2.11
C PRO A 208 18.18 0.99 -2.08
N ALA A 209 17.54 1.09 -0.91
CA ALA A 209 16.35 1.89 -0.73
C ALA A 209 16.69 3.39 -0.87
N VAL A 210 15.87 4.15 -1.59
CA VAL A 210 15.98 5.62 -1.65
C VAL A 210 15.73 6.23 -0.27
N ASN A 211 14.74 5.71 0.44
CA ASN A 211 14.48 5.94 1.86
C ASN A 211 13.66 4.76 2.42
N ARG A 212 13.40 4.74 3.74
CA ARG A 212 12.71 3.63 4.42
C ARG A 212 11.28 3.36 3.94
N LEU A 213 10.59 4.34 3.35
CA LEU A 213 9.19 4.25 2.93
C LEU A 213 9.03 4.12 1.41
N ALA A 214 10.11 4.29 0.64
CA ALA A 214 10.08 4.04 -0.80
C ALA A 214 10.07 2.54 -1.08
N TRP A 215 9.41 2.15 -2.16
CA TRP A 215 9.58 0.77 -2.62
C TRP A 215 11.03 0.50 -3.03
N GLN A 216 11.49 -0.73 -2.84
CA GLN A 216 12.80 -1.19 -3.29
C GLN A 216 12.66 -2.01 -4.58
N GLN A 217 13.54 -1.76 -5.53
CA GLN A 217 13.66 -2.60 -6.71
C GLN A 217 14.44 -3.86 -6.36
N TRP A 218 14.02 -4.98 -6.94
CA TRP A 218 14.72 -6.24 -6.83
C TRP A 218 14.83 -6.93 -8.18
N SER A 219 15.85 -7.76 -8.35
CA SER A 219 16.08 -8.55 -9.56
C SER A 219 16.69 -9.91 -9.23
N THR A 220 16.46 -10.85 -10.13
CA THR A 220 17.13 -12.16 -10.12
C THR A 220 17.04 -12.83 -11.49
N LYS A 221 17.69 -13.99 -11.63
CA LYS A 221 17.55 -14.88 -12.79
C LYS A 221 17.11 -16.24 -12.29
N VAL A 222 16.18 -16.86 -12.99
CA VAL A 222 15.74 -18.22 -12.71
C VAL A 222 16.00 -19.12 -13.90
N THR A 223 16.32 -20.38 -13.65
CA THR A 223 16.45 -21.45 -14.66
C THR A 223 15.40 -22.50 -14.35
N PHE A 224 14.89 -23.16 -15.39
CA PHE A 224 13.86 -24.18 -15.22
C PHE A 224 14.49 -25.58 -15.41
N PRO A 225 14.06 -26.60 -14.66
CA PRO A 225 14.62 -27.94 -14.75
C PRO A 225 14.18 -28.74 -16.00
N GLN A 226 13.04 -28.36 -16.58
CA GLN A 226 12.45 -29.05 -17.75
C GLN A 226 11.44 -28.13 -18.44
N THR A 227 10.96 -28.55 -19.61
CA THR A 227 9.82 -27.93 -20.30
C THR A 227 8.53 -28.18 -19.54
N GLY A 228 7.55 -27.26 -19.70
CA GLY A 228 6.25 -27.37 -19.06
C GLY A 228 5.72 -26.06 -18.53
N TYR A 229 4.69 -26.15 -17.71
CA TYR A 229 4.08 -24.99 -17.02
C TYR A 229 4.73 -24.76 -15.66
N PHE A 230 5.10 -23.52 -15.40
CA PHE A 230 5.64 -23.07 -14.14
C PHE A 230 4.90 -21.83 -13.64
N GLU A 231 4.80 -21.69 -12.33
CA GLU A 231 4.47 -20.43 -11.68
C GLU A 231 5.69 -19.90 -10.95
N ILE A 232 6.00 -18.62 -11.16
CA ILE A 232 7.04 -17.93 -10.39
C ILE A 232 6.34 -17.10 -9.32
N TRP A 233 6.65 -17.38 -8.07
CA TRP A 233 6.12 -16.70 -6.90
C TRP A 233 7.16 -15.77 -6.31
N ALA A 234 6.78 -14.54 -5.92
CA ALA A 234 7.68 -13.60 -5.24
C ALA A 234 7.19 -13.32 -3.84
N ARG A 235 8.11 -13.39 -2.87
CA ARG A 235 7.87 -13.17 -1.45
C ARG A 235 8.84 -12.16 -0.88
N ALA A 236 8.35 -11.05 -0.35
CA ALA A 236 9.13 -10.12 0.45
C ALA A 236 9.07 -10.48 1.94
N THR A 237 10.14 -10.15 2.66
CA THR A 237 10.26 -10.23 4.11
C THR A 237 10.69 -8.86 4.63
N ASP A 238 10.10 -8.40 5.72
CA ASP A 238 10.46 -7.14 6.34
C ASP A 238 11.61 -7.27 7.36
N ASN A 239 12.03 -6.15 7.93
CA ASN A 239 13.14 -6.09 8.90
C ASN A 239 12.79 -6.66 10.30
N GLN A 240 11.57 -7.12 10.50
CA GLN A 240 11.14 -7.84 11.71
C GLN A 240 10.96 -9.34 11.47
N GLY A 241 11.25 -9.80 10.24
CA GLY A 241 11.12 -11.19 9.85
C GLY A 241 9.73 -11.61 9.36
N GLU A 242 8.76 -10.67 9.31
CA GLU A 242 7.44 -10.95 8.76
C GLU A 242 7.52 -11.10 7.24
N SER A 243 6.99 -12.18 6.72
CA SER A 243 7.00 -12.50 5.29
C SER A 243 5.59 -12.48 4.70
N GLN A 244 5.50 -12.19 3.40
CA GLN A 244 4.25 -12.37 2.68
C GLN A 244 3.76 -13.81 2.80
N PRO A 245 2.46 -14.02 3.11
CA PRO A 245 1.87 -15.36 3.05
C PRO A 245 1.67 -15.80 1.59
N MET A 246 1.69 -17.11 1.34
CA MET A 246 1.35 -17.67 0.02
C MET A 246 -0.08 -17.27 -0.36
N VAL A 247 -1.00 -17.39 0.59
CA VAL A 247 -2.38 -16.90 0.53
C VAL A 247 -2.67 -16.10 1.79
N VAL A 248 -3.50 -15.06 1.69
CA VAL A 248 -3.88 -14.27 2.88
C VAL A 248 -4.61 -15.16 3.89
N PRO A 249 -4.26 -15.06 5.19
CA PRO A 249 -4.81 -15.92 6.23
C PRO A 249 -6.28 -15.63 6.58
N GLY A 250 -6.83 -14.53 6.07
CA GLY A 250 -8.22 -14.14 6.29
C GLY A 250 -8.80 -13.43 5.07
N TRP A 251 -10.12 -13.38 5.00
CA TRP A 251 -10.84 -12.67 3.94
C TRP A 251 -11.18 -11.24 4.40
N ASN A 252 -11.21 -10.30 3.44
CA ASN A 252 -11.59 -8.92 3.69
C ASN A 252 -12.80 -8.53 2.83
N PRO A 253 -13.97 -8.23 3.42
CA PRO A 253 -15.17 -7.87 2.69
C PRO A 253 -15.04 -6.60 1.83
N LYS A 254 -14.03 -5.76 2.11
CA LYS A 254 -13.73 -4.53 1.34
C LYS A 254 -12.53 -4.65 0.40
N GLY A 255 -11.82 -5.78 0.42
CA GLY A 255 -10.72 -6.07 -0.50
C GLY A 255 -9.42 -5.30 -0.25
N TYR A 256 -9.20 -4.75 0.96
CA TYR A 256 -7.98 -4.03 1.29
C TYR A 256 -6.85 -4.95 1.75
N LEU A 257 -5.61 -4.49 1.55
CA LEU A 257 -4.38 -5.03 2.11
C LEU A 257 -4.10 -6.50 1.78
N ASN A 258 -4.55 -6.98 0.61
CA ASN A 258 -4.12 -8.30 0.14
C ASN A 258 -2.61 -8.28 -0.10
N ASN A 259 -1.86 -8.98 0.75
CA ASN A 259 -0.41 -9.11 0.67
C ASN A 259 0.05 -10.53 0.31
N ALA A 260 -0.82 -11.39 -0.22
CA ALA A 260 -0.40 -12.68 -0.74
C ALA A 260 0.75 -12.54 -1.73
N CYS A 261 1.59 -13.55 -1.83
CA CYS A 261 2.67 -13.62 -2.81
C CYS A 261 2.14 -13.35 -4.22
N HIS A 262 2.80 -12.47 -4.94
CA HIS A 262 2.50 -12.25 -6.36
C HIS A 262 3.08 -13.38 -7.19
N ARG A 263 2.33 -13.83 -8.18
CA ARG A 263 2.72 -14.93 -9.07
C ARG A 263 2.50 -14.59 -10.53
N ILE A 264 3.34 -15.14 -11.38
CA ILE A 264 3.21 -15.10 -12.84
C ILE A 264 3.33 -16.51 -13.41
N ALA A 265 2.60 -16.78 -14.49
CA ALA A 265 2.66 -18.04 -15.26
C ALA A 265 3.74 -17.95 -16.34
N VAL A 266 4.47 -19.05 -16.54
CA VAL A 266 5.51 -19.20 -17.59
C VAL A 266 5.34 -20.56 -18.25
N ALA A 267 5.27 -20.58 -19.59
CA ALA A 267 5.35 -21.80 -20.39
C ALA A 267 6.80 -21.99 -20.84
N VAL A 268 7.48 -23.02 -20.35
CA VAL A 268 8.85 -23.35 -20.75
C VAL A 268 8.83 -24.33 -21.93
N VAL A 269 9.49 -23.96 -23.03
CA VAL A 269 9.52 -24.69 -24.28
C VAL A 269 10.96 -25.05 -24.71
#